data_1f0a162221a333fa5f12a3c4554cf9ee
#
_entry.id   1f0a162221a333fa5f12a3c4554cf9ee
#
_cell.length_a   1.000
_cell.length_b   1.000
_cell.length_c   1.000
_cell.angle_alpha   90.00
_cell.angle_beta   90.00
_cell.angle_gamma   90.00
#
_symmetry.space_group_name_H-M   'P 1'
#
loop_
_entity.id
_entity.type
_entity.pdbx_description
1 polymer ?
#
loop_
_entity_poly.entity_id
_entity_poly.type
_entity_poly.pdbx_seq_one_letter_code
_entity_poly.pdbx_strand_id
1 'polypeptide(L)'
;LTEILGDMKTFAPAESYSMIIGCHGMGWLPVVQSRSKAKEDFVYHWDFENVPMTRFFGGLTAEYQTNISTLAQSLSNNGLSMEYILFDDCYMSSLEVAYELRHVTNYMIACPTEVMVFGMPYSTIGKYLLSEKPDYKAICESFYQFYSNYQYPYGTLAVTDCSYLDELAELMKYIHSNYSFDSTQAINIQRMDGYSPVIFYDFGDYVQTLCGTDTEIYNNFKTLLEKVIPYKTHTKEFYTASRGPITVERYSGITTSEPSTNSKMVDYPKTSWCIDTH
;
A
#
# COMPACT_ATOMS: atom_id res chain seq x y z
N LEU A 1 -4.96 16.41 -13.22
CA LEU A 1 -4.50 16.44 -11.83
C LEU A 1 -3.50 17.57 -11.60
N THR A 2 -2.44 17.72 -12.44
CA THR A 2 -1.41 18.77 -12.30
C THR A 2 -2.01 20.18 -12.26
N GLU A 3 -2.97 20.49 -13.12
CA GLU A 3 -3.69 21.77 -13.18
C GLU A 3 -4.46 22.04 -11.87
N ILE A 4 -5.25 21.06 -11.40
CA ILE A 4 -6.00 21.17 -10.15
C ILE A 4 -5.08 21.43 -8.94
N LEU A 5 -3.93 20.77 -8.87
CA LEU A 5 -2.97 20.97 -7.80
C LEU A 5 -2.31 22.35 -7.87
N GLY A 6 -2.06 22.87 -9.09
CA GLY A 6 -1.56 24.24 -9.31
C GLY A 6 -2.59 25.30 -8.86
N ASP A 7 -3.85 25.10 -9.18
CA ASP A 7 -4.96 25.96 -8.77
C ASP A 7 -5.10 25.95 -7.24
N MET A 8 -5.09 24.76 -6.62
CA MET A 8 -5.14 24.61 -5.17
C MET A 8 -4.04 25.44 -4.47
N LYS A 9 -2.80 25.33 -4.95
CA LYS A 9 -1.66 26.09 -4.38
C LYS A 9 -1.83 27.61 -4.52
N THR A 10 -2.50 28.03 -5.59
CA THR A 10 -2.78 29.43 -5.87
C THR A 10 -3.91 29.99 -5.01
N PHE A 11 -5.00 29.24 -4.84
CA PHE A 11 -6.19 29.67 -4.11
C PHE A 11 -6.09 29.49 -2.60
N ALA A 12 -5.29 28.49 -2.16
CA ALA A 12 -5.11 28.15 -0.75
C ALA A 12 -3.62 28.01 -0.41
N PRO A 13 -2.83 29.09 -0.47
CA PRO A 13 -1.42 29.00 -0.13
C PRO A 13 -1.23 28.65 1.34
N ALA A 14 -0.37 27.66 1.61
CA ALA A 14 -0.07 27.14 2.92
C ALA A 14 1.43 26.78 3.05
N GLU A 15 1.91 26.68 4.28
CA GLU A 15 3.28 26.26 4.57
C GLU A 15 3.46 24.73 4.36
N SER A 16 2.40 23.98 4.59
CA SER A 16 2.36 22.52 4.43
C SER A 16 1.01 22.06 3.90
N TYR A 17 1.02 20.99 3.14
CA TYR A 17 -0.19 20.34 2.60
C TYR A 17 -0.20 18.86 2.96
N SER A 18 -1.38 18.34 3.15
CA SER A 18 -1.63 16.90 3.24
C SER A 18 -2.74 16.52 2.27
N MET A 19 -2.73 15.29 1.82
CA MET A 19 -3.71 14.79 0.85
C MET A 19 -4.43 13.57 1.39
N ILE A 20 -5.74 13.54 1.24
CA ILE A 20 -6.57 12.37 1.47
C ILE A 20 -7.18 11.95 0.15
N ILE A 21 -6.98 10.70 -0.23
CA ILE A 21 -7.52 10.10 -1.45
C ILE A 21 -8.46 8.99 -1.01
N GLY A 22 -9.74 9.08 -1.39
CA GLY A 22 -10.74 8.09 -1.04
C GLY A 22 -11.49 7.64 -2.29
N CYS A 23 -11.17 6.45 -2.78
CA CYS A 23 -11.76 5.83 -3.95
C CYS A 23 -11.49 4.32 -3.96
N HIS A 24 -11.30 3.71 -5.11
CA HIS A 24 -10.82 2.34 -5.20
C HIS A 24 -9.28 2.30 -5.30
N GLY A 25 -8.62 1.24 -4.84
CA GLY A 25 -7.18 1.06 -4.93
C GLY A 25 -6.78 -0.36 -5.36
N MET A 26 -5.71 -0.45 -6.15
CA MET A 26 -5.11 -1.70 -6.60
C MET A 26 -3.58 -1.67 -6.48
N GLY A 27 -3.08 -0.95 -5.47
CA GLY A 27 -1.65 -0.80 -5.26
C GLY A 27 -0.96 -0.21 -6.50
N TRP A 28 0.13 -0.84 -6.90
CA TRP A 28 0.97 -0.42 -8.02
C TRP A 28 0.44 -0.85 -9.40
N LEU A 29 -0.59 -1.69 -9.49
CA LEU A 29 -1.07 -2.22 -10.76
C LEU A 29 -1.46 -1.09 -11.71
N PRO A 30 -0.96 -1.10 -12.96
CA PRO A 30 -1.17 0.01 -13.88
C PRO A 30 -2.59 0.05 -14.42
N VAL A 31 -3.03 1.25 -14.82
CA VAL A 31 -4.26 1.43 -15.59
C VAL A 31 -4.09 0.80 -16.97
N VAL A 32 -4.91 -0.19 -17.27
CA VAL A 32 -4.91 -0.88 -18.58
C VAL A 32 -5.94 -0.23 -19.50
N GLN A 33 -5.46 0.55 -20.49
CA GLN A 33 -6.32 1.30 -21.43
C GLN A 33 -7.14 0.43 -22.40
N SER A 34 -6.83 -0.86 -22.55
CA SER A 34 -7.53 -1.78 -23.47
C SER A 34 -7.93 -3.08 -22.77
N ARG A 35 -8.95 -3.05 -21.94
CA ARG A 35 -9.48 -4.26 -21.28
C ARG A 35 -10.64 -4.93 -22.02
N SER A 36 -10.75 -4.80 -23.33
CA SER A 36 -11.78 -5.53 -24.09
C SER A 36 -11.54 -7.06 -24.15
N LYS A 37 -10.34 -7.54 -23.77
CA LYS A 37 -10.02 -8.98 -23.72
C LYS A 37 -9.50 -9.48 -22.35
N ALA A 38 -9.15 -8.60 -21.41
CA ALA A 38 -8.60 -8.98 -20.12
C ALA A 38 -9.65 -9.17 -19.00
N LYS A 39 -10.93 -9.00 -19.31
CA LYS A 39 -12.03 -9.20 -18.33
C LYS A 39 -12.13 -10.65 -17.81
N GLU A 40 -11.61 -11.62 -18.54
CA GLU A 40 -11.71 -13.02 -18.12
C GLU A 40 -10.64 -13.46 -17.11
N ASP A 41 -9.58 -12.65 -16.91
CA ASP A 41 -8.41 -13.05 -16.14
C ASP A 41 -8.30 -12.46 -14.73
N PHE A 42 -9.00 -11.34 -14.46
CA PHE A 42 -9.08 -10.73 -13.15
C PHE A 42 -10.52 -10.57 -12.72
N VAL A 43 -10.94 -11.32 -11.73
CA VAL A 43 -12.22 -11.10 -11.06
C VAL A 43 -11.95 -10.08 -9.94
N TYR A 44 -12.41 -8.87 -10.14
CA TYR A 44 -12.31 -7.82 -9.14
C TYR A 44 -13.26 -8.10 -7.98
N HIS A 45 -12.91 -7.64 -6.78
CA HIS A 45 -13.71 -7.88 -5.58
C HIS A 45 -15.14 -7.32 -5.65
N TRP A 46 -15.42 -6.33 -6.49
CA TRP A 46 -16.79 -5.80 -6.71
C TRP A 46 -17.62 -6.60 -7.72
N ASP A 47 -17.03 -7.59 -8.39
CA ASP A 47 -17.79 -8.48 -9.29
C ASP A 47 -18.53 -9.58 -8.53
N PHE A 48 -18.41 -9.62 -7.21
CA PHE A 48 -19.11 -10.57 -6.35
C PHE A 48 -20.42 -9.98 -5.82
N GLU A 49 -21.53 -10.69 -6.01
CA GLU A 49 -22.83 -10.32 -5.43
C GLU A 49 -22.88 -10.66 -3.93
N ASN A 50 -23.58 -9.79 -3.16
CA ASN A 50 -23.85 -10.00 -1.72
C ASN A 50 -22.62 -10.07 -0.78
N VAL A 51 -21.52 -9.43 -1.12
CA VAL A 51 -20.34 -9.29 -0.27
C VAL A 51 -20.19 -7.84 0.20
N PRO A 52 -19.50 -7.58 1.32
CA PRO A 52 -19.15 -6.22 1.72
C PRO A 52 -18.34 -5.53 0.61
N MET A 53 -18.73 -4.32 0.22
CA MET A 53 -18.02 -3.58 -0.82
C MET A 53 -16.69 -3.04 -0.32
N THR A 54 -15.67 -3.10 -1.14
CA THR A 54 -14.31 -2.60 -0.91
C THR A 54 -13.92 -1.54 -1.95
N ARG A 55 -12.78 -0.83 -1.80
CA ARG A 55 -12.47 0.38 -2.57
C ARG A 55 -11.21 0.27 -3.44
N PHE A 56 -11.01 1.21 -4.40
CA PHE A 56 -9.96 1.32 -5.43
C PHE A 56 -9.34 2.72 -5.53
N PHE A 57 -8.18 2.88 -6.23
CA PHE A 57 -7.69 4.19 -6.63
C PHE A 57 -8.26 4.59 -8.00
N GLY A 58 -9.34 5.34 -7.98
CA GLY A 58 -10.07 5.79 -9.16
C GLY A 58 -11.42 5.13 -9.33
N GLY A 59 -12.02 5.31 -10.49
CA GLY A 59 -13.34 4.77 -10.82
C GLY A 59 -13.28 3.31 -11.28
N LEU A 60 -14.46 2.78 -11.60
CA LEU A 60 -14.62 1.40 -12.08
C LEU A 60 -14.10 1.18 -13.50
N THR A 61 -13.93 2.25 -14.28
CA THR A 61 -13.43 2.16 -15.66
C THR A 61 -12.10 2.84 -15.80
N ALA A 62 -11.27 2.38 -16.71
CA ALA A 62 -9.89 2.83 -16.91
C ALA A 62 -9.78 4.36 -17.11
N GLU A 63 -10.79 5.00 -17.70
CA GLU A 63 -10.82 6.46 -17.93
C GLU A 63 -10.87 7.28 -16.63
N TYR A 64 -11.35 6.67 -15.52
CA TYR A 64 -11.41 7.29 -14.19
C TYR A 64 -10.33 6.79 -13.25
N GLN A 65 -9.36 6.01 -13.75
CA GLN A 65 -8.25 5.48 -12.97
C GLN A 65 -6.98 6.31 -13.20
N THR A 66 -6.17 6.43 -12.18
CA THR A 66 -4.92 7.19 -12.21
C THR A 66 -3.76 6.29 -11.75
N ASN A 67 -2.67 6.28 -12.52
CA ASN A 67 -1.43 5.63 -12.09
C ASN A 67 -0.75 6.40 -10.96
N ILE A 68 -0.10 5.70 -10.05
CA ILE A 68 0.66 6.32 -8.95
C ILE A 68 1.76 7.25 -9.48
N SER A 69 2.45 6.85 -10.56
CA SER A 69 3.45 7.70 -11.20
C SER A 69 2.87 9.03 -11.72
N THR A 70 1.62 9.05 -12.17
CA THR A 70 0.93 10.28 -12.57
C THR A 70 0.66 11.19 -11.36
N LEU A 71 0.32 10.62 -10.19
CA LEU A 71 0.19 11.37 -8.95
C LEU A 71 1.53 11.96 -8.52
N ALA A 72 2.58 11.13 -8.45
CA ALA A 72 3.93 11.57 -8.10
C ALA A 72 4.41 12.71 -9.02
N GLN A 73 4.28 12.54 -10.34
CA GLN A 73 4.66 13.55 -11.33
C GLN A 73 3.86 14.84 -11.20
N SER A 74 2.55 14.75 -10.91
CA SER A 74 1.67 15.92 -10.77
C SER A 74 2.02 16.74 -9.55
N LEU A 75 2.37 16.10 -8.42
CA LEU A 75 2.87 16.76 -7.21
C LEU A 75 4.22 17.41 -7.46
N SER A 76 5.17 16.67 -8.03
CA SER A 76 6.51 17.15 -8.37
C SER A 76 6.47 18.35 -9.31
N ASN A 77 5.67 18.31 -10.38
CA ASN A 77 5.53 19.41 -11.34
C ASN A 77 5.03 20.71 -10.72
N ASN A 78 4.30 20.62 -9.61
CA ASN A 78 3.82 21.79 -8.85
C ASN A 78 4.78 22.18 -7.69
N GLY A 79 5.91 21.47 -7.53
CA GLY A 79 6.82 21.67 -6.40
C GLY A 79 6.09 21.46 -5.07
N LEU A 80 5.21 20.46 -4.99
CA LEU A 80 4.47 20.08 -3.80
C LEU A 80 5.12 18.86 -3.15
N SER A 81 5.37 18.96 -1.85
CA SER A 81 5.68 17.83 -0.98
C SER A 81 4.63 17.79 0.12
N MET A 82 3.95 16.66 0.25
CA MET A 82 2.90 16.48 1.24
C MET A 82 3.48 16.11 2.60
N GLU A 83 2.90 16.60 3.68
CA GLU A 83 3.22 16.10 5.02
C GLU A 83 2.82 14.61 5.14
N TYR A 84 1.65 14.29 4.64
CA TYR A 84 1.25 12.90 4.40
C TYR A 84 0.31 12.79 3.20
N ILE A 85 0.30 11.59 2.61
CA ILE A 85 -0.79 11.13 1.72
C ILE A 85 -1.49 9.98 2.44
N LEU A 86 -2.79 10.14 2.70
CA LEU A 86 -3.64 9.09 3.24
C LEU A 86 -4.47 8.50 2.11
N PHE A 87 -4.34 7.19 1.90
CA PHE A 87 -5.17 6.43 0.99
C PHE A 87 -6.28 5.70 1.78
N ASP A 88 -7.52 6.13 1.62
CA ASP A 88 -8.71 5.41 2.06
C ASP A 88 -9.13 4.45 0.95
N ASP A 89 -8.20 3.58 0.57
CA ASP A 89 -8.24 2.72 -0.60
C ASP A 89 -7.62 1.35 -0.29
N CYS A 90 -8.01 0.32 -1.07
CA CYS A 90 -7.47 -1.04 -0.93
C CYS A 90 -6.02 -1.13 -1.43
N TYR A 91 -5.18 -1.95 -0.77
CA TYR A 91 -3.84 -2.36 -1.24
C TYR A 91 -2.82 -1.24 -1.46
N MET A 92 -3.07 -0.04 -0.93
CA MET A 92 -2.18 1.09 -1.19
C MET A 92 -0.92 1.09 -0.31
N SER A 93 -0.90 0.35 0.83
CA SER A 93 0.33 0.15 1.59
C SER A 93 1.18 -0.95 0.94
N SER A 94 1.78 -0.62 -0.21
CA SER A 94 2.77 -1.45 -0.89
C SER A 94 4.07 -0.68 -1.13
N LEU A 95 5.19 -1.39 -1.17
CA LEU A 95 6.51 -0.78 -1.39
C LEU A 95 6.57 -0.06 -2.72
N GLU A 96 5.99 -0.64 -3.75
CA GLU A 96 5.98 -0.08 -5.09
C GLU A 96 5.25 1.28 -5.12
N VAL A 97 4.15 1.41 -4.35
CA VAL A 97 3.41 2.68 -4.21
C VAL A 97 4.22 3.68 -3.37
N ALA A 98 4.69 3.25 -2.20
CA ALA A 98 5.42 4.12 -1.28
C ALA A 98 6.72 4.65 -1.92
N TYR A 99 7.44 3.78 -2.61
CA TYR A 99 8.69 4.13 -3.28
C TYR A 99 8.49 5.13 -4.43
N GLU A 100 7.41 4.98 -5.21
CA GLU A 100 7.07 5.93 -6.26
C GLU A 100 6.74 7.33 -5.70
N LEU A 101 6.15 7.39 -4.51
CA LEU A 101 5.72 8.64 -3.87
C LEU A 101 6.78 9.27 -2.95
N ARG A 102 7.91 8.58 -2.67
CA ARG A 102 8.86 8.93 -1.61
C ARG A 102 9.44 10.34 -1.67
N HIS A 103 9.48 10.95 -2.85
CA HIS A 103 10.02 12.30 -3.02
C HIS A 103 8.95 13.40 -3.02
N VAL A 104 7.67 13.01 -2.88
CA VAL A 104 6.54 13.96 -2.91
C VAL A 104 5.66 13.87 -1.67
N THR A 105 6.02 13.03 -0.70
CA THR A 105 5.37 12.98 0.61
C THR A 105 6.35 12.54 1.70
N ASN A 106 6.20 13.08 2.92
CA ASN A 106 6.97 12.63 4.07
C ASN A 106 6.45 11.30 4.61
N TYR A 107 5.12 11.15 4.68
CA TYR A 107 4.48 9.94 5.19
C TYR A 107 3.40 9.45 4.23
N MET A 108 3.22 8.14 4.19
CA MET A 108 2.07 7.50 3.55
C MET A 108 1.27 6.74 4.61
N ILE A 109 -0.04 6.99 4.67
CA ILE A 109 -0.98 6.28 5.56
C ILE A 109 -1.88 5.45 4.67
N ALA A 110 -1.83 4.13 4.77
CA ALA A 110 -2.56 3.25 3.86
C ALA A 110 -2.83 1.86 4.44
N CYS A 111 -3.74 1.14 3.82
CA CYS A 111 -4.05 -0.25 4.13
C CYS A 111 -3.33 -1.19 3.15
N PRO A 112 -2.63 -2.23 3.64
CA PRO A 112 -2.01 -3.25 2.78
C PRO A 112 -3.00 -4.29 2.23
N THR A 113 -4.25 -4.28 2.71
CA THR A 113 -5.32 -5.22 2.31
C THR A 113 -6.54 -4.49 1.74
N GLU A 114 -7.60 -5.22 1.44
CA GLU A 114 -8.89 -4.60 1.13
C GLU A 114 -9.41 -3.79 2.33
N VAL A 115 -10.03 -2.65 2.01
CA VAL A 115 -10.65 -1.75 3.00
C VAL A 115 -12.15 -1.95 2.96
N MET A 116 -12.74 -2.13 4.15
CA MET A 116 -14.20 -2.24 4.27
C MET A 116 -14.86 -0.95 3.77
N VAL A 117 -16.09 -1.06 3.23
CA VAL A 117 -16.82 0.06 2.63
C VAL A 117 -16.95 1.28 3.54
N PHE A 118 -16.90 1.11 4.85
CA PHE A 118 -16.90 2.22 5.80
C PHE A 118 -15.66 3.12 5.60
N GLY A 119 -14.52 2.54 5.27
CA GLY A 119 -13.25 3.26 5.06
C GLY A 119 -12.63 3.74 6.36
N MET A 120 -11.98 4.89 6.32
CA MET A 120 -11.32 5.47 7.49
C MET A 120 -12.34 6.06 8.48
N PRO A 121 -12.18 5.80 9.79
CA PRO A 121 -13.10 6.33 10.81
C PRO A 121 -12.79 7.80 11.12
N TYR A 122 -13.05 8.70 10.16
CA TYR A 122 -12.69 10.13 10.23
C TYR A 122 -13.21 10.85 11.47
N SER A 123 -14.36 10.44 12.01
CA SER A 123 -14.92 10.99 13.24
C SER A 123 -13.99 10.83 14.45
N THR A 124 -13.12 9.83 14.44
CA THR A 124 -12.20 9.53 15.54
C THR A 124 -10.75 9.92 15.21
N ILE A 125 -10.29 9.68 13.96
CA ILE A 125 -8.91 9.96 13.56
C ILE A 125 -8.70 11.41 13.09
N GLY A 126 -9.74 12.12 12.66
CA GLY A 126 -9.64 13.44 12.03
C GLY A 126 -8.91 14.47 12.88
N LYS A 127 -9.13 14.47 14.19
CA LYS A 127 -8.43 15.40 15.11
C LYS A 127 -6.90 15.17 15.14
N TYR A 128 -6.44 13.94 14.89
CA TYR A 128 -5.02 13.60 14.87
C TYR A 128 -4.39 13.88 13.50
N LEU A 129 -5.16 13.72 12.43
CA LEU A 129 -4.76 14.08 11.06
C LEU A 129 -4.60 15.60 10.89
N LEU A 130 -5.49 16.39 11.48
CA LEU A 130 -5.57 17.86 11.32
C LEU A 130 -4.77 18.62 12.39
N SER A 131 -4.03 17.95 13.27
CA SER A 131 -3.15 18.62 14.22
C SER A 131 -1.94 19.20 13.49
N GLU A 132 -1.35 20.26 14.06
CA GLU A 132 -0.13 20.91 13.54
C GLU A 132 1.00 19.92 13.25
N LYS A 133 1.11 18.90 14.12
CA LYS A 133 1.93 17.70 13.90
C LYS A 133 1.01 16.50 13.98
N PRO A 134 0.76 15.80 12.87
CA PRO A 134 -0.11 14.61 12.88
C PRO A 134 0.37 13.55 13.87
N ASP A 135 -0.56 13.02 14.66
CA ASP A 135 -0.26 11.95 15.61
C ASP A 135 -0.54 10.58 14.97
N TYR A 136 0.44 10.08 14.24
CA TYR A 136 0.34 8.84 13.49
C TYR A 136 0.09 7.62 14.39
N LYS A 137 0.64 7.62 15.62
CA LYS A 137 0.39 6.56 16.60
C LYS A 137 -1.08 6.55 17.00
N ALA A 138 -1.61 7.70 17.38
CA ALA A 138 -3.01 7.82 17.77
C ALA A 138 -3.98 7.53 16.63
N ILE A 139 -3.59 7.81 15.37
CA ILE A 139 -4.36 7.41 14.17
C ILE A 139 -4.47 5.89 14.11
N CYS A 140 -3.37 5.14 14.21
CA CYS A 140 -3.36 3.68 14.20
C CYS A 140 -4.15 3.09 15.38
N GLU A 141 -3.97 3.61 16.59
CA GLU A 141 -4.70 3.17 17.78
C GLU A 141 -6.21 3.39 17.65
N SER A 142 -6.63 4.57 17.15
CA SER A 142 -8.06 4.87 16.96
C SER A 142 -8.68 4.04 15.84
N PHE A 143 -7.95 3.76 14.75
CA PHE A 143 -8.37 2.86 13.70
C PHE A 143 -8.60 1.45 14.25
N TYR A 144 -7.65 0.93 15.03
CA TYR A 144 -7.78 -0.39 15.66
C TYR A 144 -8.99 -0.45 16.58
N GLN A 145 -9.17 0.55 17.46
CA GLN A 145 -10.31 0.60 18.37
C GLN A 145 -11.65 0.60 17.62
N PHE A 146 -11.74 1.34 16.52
CA PHE A 146 -12.93 1.35 15.69
C PHE A 146 -13.21 -0.03 15.09
N TYR A 147 -12.25 -0.60 14.36
CA TYR A 147 -12.47 -1.85 13.64
C TYR A 147 -12.61 -3.06 14.57
N SER A 148 -11.93 -3.08 15.71
CA SER A 148 -12.10 -4.15 16.72
C SER A 148 -13.51 -4.22 17.32
N ASN A 149 -14.26 -3.10 17.28
CA ASN A 149 -15.61 -3.01 17.79
C ASN A 149 -16.67 -2.92 16.68
N TYR A 150 -16.27 -2.86 15.42
CA TYR A 150 -17.18 -2.77 14.29
C TYR A 150 -17.81 -4.14 13.99
N GLN A 151 -19.02 -4.13 13.43
CA GLN A 151 -19.74 -5.38 13.10
C GLN A 151 -18.96 -6.30 12.12
N TYR A 152 -18.05 -5.73 11.34
CA TYR A 152 -17.11 -6.44 10.46
C TYR A 152 -15.69 -6.09 10.93
N PRO A 153 -15.12 -6.84 11.89
CA PRO A 153 -13.86 -6.48 12.54
C PRO A 153 -12.64 -6.80 11.66
N TYR A 154 -12.60 -6.20 10.49
CA TYR A 154 -11.58 -6.43 9.48
C TYR A 154 -10.92 -5.11 9.12
N GLY A 155 -9.71 -4.90 9.60
CA GLY A 155 -8.96 -3.68 9.32
C GLY A 155 -7.46 -3.85 9.48
N THR A 156 -6.72 -3.29 8.54
CA THR A 156 -5.26 -3.18 8.56
C THR A 156 -4.89 -1.75 8.22
N LEU A 157 -3.90 -1.18 8.90
CA LEU A 157 -3.41 0.16 8.63
C LEU A 157 -1.92 0.23 8.95
N ALA A 158 -1.18 0.98 8.16
CA ALA A 158 0.21 1.31 8.44
C ALA A 158 0.55 2.74 8.03
N VAL A 159 1.58 3.26 8.67
CA VAL A 159 2.21 4.55 8.36
C VAL A 159 3.61 4.25 7.87
N THR A 160 3.92 4.67 6.65
CA THR A 160 5.24 4.56 6.06
C THR A 160 5.95 5.90 6.17
N ASP A 161 7.13 5.92 6.79
CA ASP A 161 8.05 7.07 6.75
C ASP A 161 8.88 6.96 5.46
N CYS A 162 8.56 7.83 4.51
CA CYS A 162 9.15 7.78 3.17
C CYS A 162 10.63 8.18 3.14
N SER A 163 11.14 8.83 4.20
CA SER A 163 12.55 9.27 4.28
C SER A 163 13.56 8.11 4.35
N TYR A 164 13.11 6.92 4.73
CA TYR A 164 13.97 5.72 4.82
C TYR A 164 13.86 4.80 3.60
N LEU A 165 13.06 5.12 2.59
CA LEU A 165 12.81 4.20 1.47
C LEU A 165 13.99 4.06 0.53
N ASP A 166 14.82 5.09 0.36
CA ASP A 166 16.05 4.96 -0.44
C ASP A 166 17.07 4.05 0.26
N GLU A 167 17.24 4.18 1.59
CA GLU A 167 18.09 3.28 2.38
C GLU A 167 17.58 1.82 2.30
N LEU A 168 16.26 1.64 2.35
CA LEU A 168 15.64 0.32 2.19
C LEU A 168 15.86 -0.26 0.80
N ALA A 169 15.78 0.55 -0.26
CA ALA A 169 16.03 0.11 -1.63
C ALA A 169 17.48 -0.37 -1.82
N GLU A 170 18.47 0.35 -1.29
CA GLU A 170 19.87 -0.08 -1.32
C GLU A 170 20.08 -1.40 -0.58
N LEU A 171 19.46 -1.58 0.58
CA LEU A 171 19.51 -2.84 1.32
C LEU A 171 18.85 -3.98 0.51
N MET A 172 17.71 -3.74 -0.11
CA MET A 172 17.01 -4.76 -0.90
C MET A 172 17.78 -5.11 -2.18
N LYS A 173 18.44 -4.16 -2.81
CA LYS A 173 19.34 -4.41 -3.94
C LYS A 173 20.47 -5.37 -3.57
N TYR A 174 21.07 -5.17 -2.38
CA TYR A 174 22.05 -6.11 -1.86
C TYR A 174 21.43 -7.50 -1.60
N ILE A 175 20.23 -7.54 -1.00
CA ILE A 175 19.54 -8.80 -0.69
C ILE A 175 19.23 -9.56 -1.99
N HIS A 176 18.61 -8.93 -3.00
CA HIS A 176 18.27 -9.57 -4.27
C HIS A 176 19.52 -10.02 -5.06
N SER A 177 20.66 -9.34 -4.89
CA SER A 177 21.91 -9.75 -5.52
C SER A 177 22.55 -10.99 -4.88
N ASN A 178 22.20 -11.31 -3.62
CA ASN A 178 22.82 -12.39 -2.85
C ASN A 178 21.87 -13.55 -2.54
N TYR A 179 20.56 -13.35 -2.63
CA TYR A 179 19.53 -14.33 -2.30
C TYR A 179 18.55 -14.45 -3.47
N SER A 180 18.25 -15.67 -3.86
CA SER A 180 17.28 -15.96 -4.91
C SER A 180 15.97 -16.47 -4.30
N PHE A 181 14.85 -15.96 -4.76
CA PHE A 181 13.54 -16.41 -4.29
C PHE A 181 13.20 -17.80 -4.86
N ASP A 182 12.88 -18.72 -3.98
CA ASP A 182 12.32 -20.03 -4.34
C ASP A 182 10.77 -19.90 -4.38
N SER A 183 10.20 -19.90 -5.57
CA SER A 183 8.77 -19.74 -5.78
C SER A 183 7.92 -20.82 -5.10
N THR A 184 8.49 -21.99 -4.77
CA THR A 184 7.79 -23.03 -4.01
C THR A 184 7.50 -22.61 -2.58
N GLN A 185 8.27 -21.64 -2.02
CA GLN A 185 8.09 -21.09 -0.69
C GLN A 185 6.98 -20.03 -0.61
N ALA A 186 6.46 -19.57 -1.74
CA ALA A 186 5.41 -18.52 -1.76
C ALA A 186 4.16 -18.90 -0.94
N ILE A 187 3.86 -20.19 -0.85
CA ILE A 187 2.71 -20.68 -0.07
C ILE A 187 2.89 -20.46 1.44
N ASN A 188 4.11 -20.28 1.91
CA ASN A 188 4.45 -20.09 3.32
C ASN A 188 4.46 -18.61 3.72
N ILE A 189 4.41 -17.68 2.75
CA ILE A 189 4.41 -16.24 3.00
C ILE A 189 2.99 -15.76 3.27
N GLN A 190 2.85 -14.90 4.26
CA GLN A 190 1.57 -14.25 4.56
C GLN A 190 1.07 -13.49 3.33
N ARG A 191 -0.02 -13.99 2.76
CA ARG A 191 -0.76 -13.29 1.71
C ARG A 191 -1.55 -12.14 2.30
N MET A 192 -1.64 -11.03 1.57
CA MET A 192 -2.38 -9.85 1.97
C MET A 192 -3.54 -9.53 1.02
N ASP A 193 -3.86 -10.44 0.11
CA ASP A 193 -4.97 -10.35 -0.84
C ASP A 193 -5.72 -11.68 -1.00
N GLY A 194 -6.87 -11.62 -1.70
CA GLY A 194 -7.70 -12.79 -2.03
C GLY A 194 -7.42 -13.39 -3.41
N TYR A 195 -6.48 -12.85 -4.20
CA TYR A 195 -6.26 -13.25 -5.58
C TYR A 195 -5.59 -14.62 -5.73
N SER A 196 -5.75 -15.22 -6.92
CA SER A 196 -5.11 -16.49 -7.28
C SER A 196 -4.64 -16.40 -8.74
N PRO A 197 -3.31 -16.31 -8.99
CA PRO A 197 -2.22 -16.24 -8.00
C PRO A 197 -2.21 -15.01 -7.13
N VAL A 198 -1.51 -15.06 -5.98
CA VAL A 198 -1.33 -13.93 -5.06
C VAL A 198 -0.59 -12.78 -5.76
N ILE A 199 -0.93 -11.56 -5.42
CA ILE A 199 -0.27 -10.33 -5.91
C ILE A 199 0.53 -9.67 -4.78
N PHE A 200 -0.06 -9.58 -3.57
CA PHE A 200 0.48 -8.85 -2.46
C PHE A 200 0.85 -9.81 -1.31
N TYR A 201 2.12 -9.83 -0.98
CA TYR A 201 2.69 -10.56 0.15
C TYR A 201 3.12 -9.61 1.25
N ASP A 202 3.04 -10.02 2.52
CA ASP A 202 3.67 -9.28 3.61
C ASP A 202 5.17 -9.16 3.37
N PHE A 203 5.67 -7.93 3.36
CA PHE A 203 7.06 -7.67 2.98
C PHE A 203 8.07 -8.22 3.99
N GLY A 204 7.78 -8.09 5.29
CA GLY A 204 8.66 -8.63 6.34
C GLY A 204 8.80 -10.14 6.23
N ASP A 205 7.71 -10.84 5.98
CA ASP A 205 7.67 -12.28 5.81
C ASP A 205 8.35 -12.75 4.50
N TYR A 206 8.18 -11.97 3.42
CA TYR A 206 8.89 -12.20 2.16
C TYR A 206 10.41 -12.14 2.34
N VAL A 207 10.94 -11.09 2.99
CA VAL A 207 12.40 -10.96 3.21
C VAL A 207 12.91 -12.00 4.19
N GLN A 208 12.12 -12.38 5.20
CA GLN A 208 12.45 -13.50 6.08
C GLN A 208 12.59 -14.81 5.30
N THR A 209 11.73 -15.04 4.32
CA THR A 209 11.79 -16.22 3.45
C THR A 209 13.02 -16.21 2.56
N LEU A 210 13.45 -15.02 2.09
CA LEU A 210 14.67 -14.89 1.30
C LEU A 210 15.94 -15.14 2.12
N CYS A 211 16.06 -14.49 3.28
CA CYS A 211 17.32 -14.43 4.02
C CYS A 211 17.45 -15.47 5.15
N GLY A 212 16.33 -16.11 5.56
CA GLY A 212 16.25 -16.88 6.80
C GLY A 212 16.12 -15.98 8.04
N THR A 213 15.84 -16.60 9.20
CA THR A 213 15.44 -15.87 10.41
C THR A 213 16.61 -15.30 11.23
N ASP A 214 17.77 -15.93 11.18
CA ASP A 214 18.88 -15.68 12.12
C ASP A 214 20.13 -15.11 11.44
N THR A 215 19.97 -14.47 10.29
CA THR A 215 21.06 -13.84 9.57
C THR A 215 21.27 -12.39 10.01
N GLU A 216 22.52 -11.91 9.98
CA GLU A 216 22.84 -10.50 10.25
C GLU A 216 22.06 -9.56 9.30
N ILE A 217 21.99 -9.95 8.02
CA ILE A 217 21.28 -9.16 7.01
C ILE A 217 19.79 -9.02 7.33
N TYR A 218 19.14 -10.09 7.78
CA TYR A 218 17.73 -10.03 8.17
C TYR A 218 17.51 -9.18 9.43
N ASN A 219 18.45 -9.20 10.39
CA ASN A 219 18.37 -8.34 11.56
C ASN A 219 18.54 -6.86 11.20
N ASN A 220 19.45 -6.54 10.28
CA ASN A 220 19.61 -5.19 9.73
C ASN A 220 18.34 -4.75 9.01
N PHE A 221 17.76 -5.63 8.19
CA PHE A 221 16.49 -5.39 7.53
C PHE A 221 15.36 -5.09 8.52
N LYS A 222 15.19 -5.89 9.57
CA LYS A 222 14.15 -5.64 10.59
C LYS A 222 14.29 -4.27 11.24
N THR A 223 15.53 -3.92 11.62
CA THR A 223 15.81 -2.62 12.24
C THR A 223 15.46 -1.44 11.32
N LEU A 224 15.75 -1.59 10.02
CA LEU A 224 15.38 -0.56 9.04
C LEU A 224 13.87 -0.54 8.78
N LEU A 225 13.24 -1.72 8.69
CA LEU A 225 11.79 -1.82 8.50
C LEU A 225 11.00 -1.16 9.64
N GLU A 226 11.47 -1.22 10.87
CA GLU A 226 10.86 -0.52 12.02
C GLU A 226 10.93 1.01 11.89
N LYS A 227 11.94 1.55 11.18
CA LYS A 227 11.99 2.98 10.85
C LYS A 227 11.07 3.33 9.68
N VAL A 228 11.05 2.49 8.65
CA VAL A 228 10.18 2.67 7.47
C VAL A 228 8.71 2.55 7.85
N ILE A 229 8.35 1.64 8.76
CA ILE A 229 6.97 1.43 9.24
C ILE A 229 6.89 1.66 10.75
N PRO A 230 6.97 2.92 11.20
CA PRO A 230 7.02 3.24 12.63
C PRO A 230 5.70 2.95 13.36
N TYR A 231 4.57 2.97 12.64
CA TYR A 231 3.26 2.71 13.21
C TYR A 231 2.45 1.81 12.29
N LYS A 232 1.86 0.78 12.89
CA LYS A 232 0.98 -0.17 12.18
C LYS A 232 0.01 -0.83 13.14
N THR A 233 -1.12 -1.28 12.60
CA THR A 233 -2.14 -1.98 13.35
C THR A 233 -2.97 -2.89 12.46
N HIS A 234 -3.52 -3.96 13.04
CA HIS A 234 -4.42 -4.87 12.35
C HIS A 234 -5.35 -5.58 13.34
N THR A 235 -6.52 -5.96 12.86
CA THR A 235 -7.42 -6.90 13.53
C THR A 235 -6.90 -8.33 13.33
N LYS A 236 -7.49 -9.30 14.03
CA LYS A 236 -7.10 -10.72 13.91
C LYS A 236 -7.16 -11.23 12.47
N GLU A 237 -8.12 -10.73 11.70
CA GLU A 237 -8.36 -11.10 10.32
C GLU A 237 -8.55 -9.85 9.49
N PHE A 238 -8.27 -9.92 8.18
CA PHE A 238 -8.77 -8.99 7.18
C PHE A 238 -9.75 -9.70 6.26
N TYR A 239 -10.56 -8.96 5.53
CA TYR A 239 -11.56 -9.49 4.63
C TYR A 239 -11.15 -9.28 3.18
N THR A 240 -11.44 -10.27 2.33
CA THR A 240 -11.37 -10.13 0.88
C THR A 240 -12.67 -10.55 0.26
N ALA A 241 -13.14 -9.84 -0.75
CA ALA A 241 -14.37 -10.18 -1.45
C ALA A 241 -14.29 -11.55 -2.12
N SER A 242 -13.12 -11.94 -2.59
CA SER A 242 -12.91 -13.20 -3.32
C SER A 242 -12.78 -14.46 -2.45
N ARG A 243 -12.37 -14.31 -1.17
CA ARG A 243 -12.09 -15.44 -0.26
C ARG A 243 -12.75 -15.35 1.11
N GLY A 244 -13.32 -14.20 1.45
CA GLY A 244 -13.79 -13.92 2.80
C GLY A 244 -12.65 -13.58 3.76
N PRO A 245 -12.82 -13.85 5.08
CA PRO A 245 -11.83 -13.56 6.10
C PRO A 245 -10.53 -14.36 5.91
N ILE A 246 -9.40 -13.69 6.13
CA ILE A 246 -8.05 -14.29 6.13
C ILE A 246 -7.35 -13.89 7.42
N THR A 247 -6.83 -14.86 8.16
CA THR A 247 -6.10 -14.63 9.40
C THR A 247 -4.76 -13.93 9.12
N VAL A 248 -4.42 -12.95 9.95
CA VAL A 248 -3.13 -12.27 9.94
C VAL A 248 -2.20 -12.96 10.92
N GLU A 249 -1.32 -13.81 10.41
CA GLU A 249 -0.32 -14.52 11.22
C GLU A 249 0.97 -13.69 11.36
N ARG A 250 1.33 -12.95 10.31
CA ARG A 250 2.51 -12.09 10.23
C ARG A 250 2.13 -10.74 9.60
N TYR A 251 2.67 -9.65 10.13
CA TYR A 251 2.29 -8.31 9.72
C TYR A 251 3.41 -7.31 9.81
N SER A 252 3.98 -6.94 8.68
CA SER A 252 4.97 -5.88 8.57
C SER A 252 4.34 -4.50 8.36
N GLY A 253 3.08 -4.44 7.95
CA GLY A 253 2.35 -3.20 7.66
C GLY A 253 2.46 -2.74 6.21
N ILE A 254 3.33 -3.34 5.41
CA ILE A 254 3.53 -3.01 4.00
C ILE A 254 3.69 -4.30 3.18
N THR A 255 3.21 -4.27 1.94
CA THR A 255 3.31 -5.40 1.02
C THR A 255 4.37 -5.21 -0.03
N THR A 256 4.75 -6.31 -0.67
CA THR A 256 5.48 -6.35 -1.93
C THR A 256 4.89 -7.40 -2.85
N SER A 257 5.25 -7.36 -4.12
CA SER A 257 4.87 -8.36 -5.10
C SER A 257 6.07 -9.19 -5.54
N GLU A 258 5.84 -10.49 -5.82
CA GLU A 258 6.86 -11.40 -6.32
C GLU A 258 6.44 -11.93 -7.70
N PRO A 259 6.99 -11.38 -8.81
CA PRO A 259 6.52 -11.68 -10.16
C PRO A 259 6.78 -13.13 -10.59
N SER A 260 7.73 -13.84 -10.00
CA SER A 260 7.98 -15.25 -10.31
C SER A 260 6.81 -16.17 -9.93
N THR A 261 5.95 -15.72 -9.01
CA THR A 261 4.76 -16.46 -8.55
C THR A 261 3.51 -16.16 -9.37
N ASN A 262 3.52 -15.12 -10.20
CA ASN A 262 2.34 -14.68 -10.93
C ASN A 262 2.73 -14.09 -12.30
N SER A 263 2.63 -14.89 -13.33
CA SER A 263 2.96 -14.52 -14.72
C SER A 263 2.13 -13.35 -15.30
N LYS A 264 1.09 -12.90 -14.59
CA LYS A 264 0.27 -11.73 -14.97
C LYS A 264 0.90 -10.39 -14.54
N MET A 265 1.95 -10.41 -13.72
CA MET A 265 2.67 -9.23 -13.27
C MET A 265 3.69 -8.71 -14.30
N VAL A 266 3.31 -8.68 -15.58
CA VAL A 266 4.20 -8.28 -16.69
C VAL A 266 4.70 -6.85 -16.62
N ASP A 267 4.00 -5.99 -15.87
CA ASP A 267 4.36 -4.58 -15.68
C ASP A 267 5.20 -4.33 -14.41
N TYR A 268 5.38 -5.34 -13.56
CA TYR A 268 6.18 -5.20 -12.33
C TYR A 268 7.61 -4.71 -12.60
N PRO A 269 8.34 -5.19 -13.63
CA PRO A 269 9.68 -4.71 -13.93
C PRO A 269 9.76 -3.22 -14.33
N LYS A 270 8.62 -2.56 -14.54
CA LYS A 270 8.55 -1.13 -14.89
C LYS A 270 8.36 -0.25 -13.65
N THR A 271 8.11 -0.82 -12.48
CA THR A 271 8.01 -0.06 -11.24
C THR A 271 9.37 0.50 -10.85
N SER A 272 9.40 1.71 -10.31
CA SER A 272 10.65 2.33 -9.83
C SER A 272 11.32 1.45 -8.77
N TRP A 273 10.53 0.82 -7.91
CA TRP A 273 11.02 -0.14 -6.93
C TRP A 273 11.80 -1.29 -7.56
N CYS A 274 11.21 -1.98 -8.54
CA CYS A 274 11.88 -3.10 -9.20
C CYS A 274 13.15 -2.67 -9.95
N ILE A 275 13.11 -1.51 -10.64
CA ILE A 275 14.26 -0.98 -11.39
C ILE A 275 15.45 -0.72 -10.47
N ASP A 276 15.21 -0.18 -9.28
CA ASP A 276 16.28 0.24 -8.36
C ASP A 276 16.78 -0.89 -7.46
N THR A 277 15.96 -1.96 -7.27
CA THR A 277 16.29 -3.06 -6.33
C THR A 277 16.67 -4.39 -6.99
N HIS A 278 16.49 -4.55 -8.32
CA HIS A 278 16.85 -5.74 -9.09
C HIS A 278 17.82 -5.41 -10.19
#